data_242ced7b640e980bad78c6901628cb52
#
_entry.id   242ced7b640e980bad78c6901628cb52
#
_cell.length_a   1.000
_cell.length_b   1.000
_cell.length_c   1.000
_cell.angle_alpha   90.00
_cell.angle_beta   90.00
_cell.angle_gamma   90.00
#
_symmetry.space_group_name_H-M   'P 1'
#
loop_
_entity.id
_entity.type
_entity.pdbx_description
1 polymer ?
#
loop_
_entity_poly.entity_id
_entity_poly.type
_entity_poly.pdbx_seq_one_letter_code
_entity_poly.pdbx_strand_id
1 'polypeptide(L)'
;LKANAHHLLTDVWTSAGVVVGVAAVAFTGWERLDPVVALIVAGNIVWSGVRIVRESVSGLMDTALPVDEINTIQEVLNRHCQPDIQCHALRTRQAGSRRFVSVHVLVPGDWTVDRGHKLLERMEDDIRAALPNVTAITHLESIHDPASWDDKDLDHG
;
A
#
# COMPACT_ATOMS: atom_id res chain seq x y z
N LEU A 1 -3.70 2.09 -15.69
CA LEU A 1 -3.41 2.27 -17.13
C LEU A 1 -1.99 2.78 -17.40
N LYS A 2 -1.45 3.74 -16.62
CA LYS A 2 -0.07 4.26 -16.83
C LYS A 2 1.03 3.26 -16.45
N ALA A 3 0.85 2.47 -15.40
CA ALA A 3 1.80 1.44 -14.99
C ALA A 3 1.96 0.32 -16.04
N ASN A 4 0.86 -0.12 -16.67
CA ASN A 4 0.90 -1.11 -17.73
C ASN A 4 1.60 -0.61 -19.01
N ALA A 5 1.51 0.68 -19.31
CA ALA A 5 2.16 1.26 -20.49
C ALA A 5 3.70 1.28 -20.33
N HIS A 6 4.21 1.57 -19.14
CA HIS A 6 5.66 1.50 -18.86
C HIS A 6 6.20 0.07 -18.94
N HIS A 7 5.43 -0.92 -18.49
CA HIS A 7 5.82 -2.33 -18.60
C HIS A 7 5.95 -2.77 -20.06
N LEU A 8 4.94 -2.49 -20.86
CA LEU A 8 4.94 -2.82 -22.29
C LEU A 8 6.09 -2.14 -23.05
N LEU A 9 6.40 -0.88 -22.73
CA LEU A 9 7.54 -0.18 -23.34
C LEU A 9 8.89 -0.82 -22.98
N THR A 10 9.07 -1.21 -21.73
CA THR A 10 10.30 -1.89 -21.28
C THR A 10 10.47 -3.23 -21.98
N ASP A 11 9.39 -4.00 -22.14
CA ASP A 11 9.40 -5.30 -22.83
C ASP A 11 9.71 -5.15 -24.31
N VAL A 12 9.17 -4.10 -24.97
CA VAL A 12 9.49 -3.79 -26.38
C VAL A 12 10.97 -3.42 -26.53
N TRP A 13 11.52 -2.58 -25.64
CA TRP A 13 12.93 -2.19 -25.70
C TRP A 13 13.88 -3.36 -25.45
N THR A 14 13.57 -4.24 -24.50
CA THR A 14 14.37 -5.44 -24.23
C THR A 14 14.29 -6.42 -25.40
N SER A 15 13.12 -6.65 -25.97
CA SER A 15 12.95 -7.49 -27.14
C SER A 15 13.68 -6.94 -28.38
N ALA A 16 13.62 -5.63 -28.59
CA ALA A 16 14.36 -4.97 -29.69
C ALA A 16 15.88 -5.12 -29.48
N GLY A 17 16.37 -4.96 -28.23
CA GLY A 17 17.77 -5.18 -27.89
C GLY A 17 18.26 -6.61 -28.19
N VAL A 18 17.43 -7.61 -27.88
CA VAL A 18 17.72 -9.01 -28.18
C VAL A 18 17.81 -9.25 -29.69
N VAL A 19 16.84 -8.75 -30.45
CA VAL A 19 16.82 -8.89 -31.92
C VAL A 19 18.07 -8.24 -32.55
N VAL A 20 18.44 -7.05 -32.09
CA VAL A 20 19.67 -6.35 -32.55
C VAL A 20 20.92 -7.14 -32.17
N GLY A 21 20.99 -7.71 -30.94
CA GLY A 21 22.09 -8.52 -30.51
C GLY A 21 22.28 -9.77 -31.36
N VAL A 22 21.19 -10.51 -31.63
CA VAL A 22 21.22 -11.71 -32.49
C VAL A 22 21.60 -11.34 -33.94
N ALA A 23 21.07 -10.25 -34.48
CA ALA A 23 21.44 -9.78 -35.78
C ALA A 23 22.92 -9.41 -35.87
N ALA A 24 23.46 -8.72 -34.86
CA ALA A 24 24.89 -8.38 -34.80
C ALA A 24 25.79 -9.62 -34.81
N VAL A 25 25.42 -10.69 -34.08
CA VAL A 25 26.14 -11.99 -34.12
C VAL A 25 26.09 -12.60 -35.48
N ALA A 26 24.90 -12.61 -36.12
CA ALA A 26 24.71 -13.17 -37.45
C ALA A 26 25.51 -12.45 -38.55
N PHE A 27 25.65 -11.11 -38.46
CA PHE A 27 26.37 -10.29 -39.44
C PHE A 27 27.90 -10.26 -39.20
N THR A 28 28.34 -10.34 -37.93
CA THR A 28 29.78 -10.26 -37.59
C THR A 28 30.49 -11.59 -37.63
N GLY A 29 29.76 -12.72 -37.59
CA GLY A 29 30.32 -14.07 -37.50
C GLY A 29 31.08 -14.34 -36.20
N TRP A 30 30.91 -13.49 -35.18
CA TRP A 30 31.62 -13.62 -33.87
C TRP A 30 30.88 -14.56 -32.96
N GLU A 31 31.11 -15.87 -33.15
CA GLU A 31 30.46 -16.94 -32.38
C GLU A 31 30.60 -16.78 -30.86
N ARG A 32 31.63 -16.04 -30.38
CA ARG A 32 31.82 -15.77 -28.94
C ARG A 32 30.82 -14.77 -28.36
N LEU A 33 30.12 -13.97 -29.20
CA LEU A 33 29.09 -13.04 -28.74
C LEU A 33 27.78 -13.76 -28.42
N ASP A 34 27.49 -14.88 -29.06
CA ASP A 34 26.26 -15.65 -28.88
C ASP A 34 26.04 -16.07 -27.41
N PRO A 35 26.99 -16.72 -26.71
CA PRO A 35 26.82 -17.04 -25.29
C PRO A 35 26.72 -15.80 -24.39
N VAL A 36 27.35 -14.69 -24.75
CA VAL A 36 27.24 -13.44 -23.96
C VAL A 36 25.84 -12.84 -24.10
N VAL A 37 25.30 -12.76 -25.31
CA VAL A 37 23.93 -12.31 -25.56
C VAL A 37 22.94 -13.24 -24.86
N ALA A 38 23.12 -14.55 -24.97
CA ALA A 38 22.27 -15.52 -24.30
C ALA A 38 22.26 -15.35 -22.76
N LEU A 39 23.42 -15.10 -22.14
CA LEU A 39 23.51 -14.82 -20.69
C LEU A 39 22.82 -13.53 -20.30
N ILE A 40 22.94 -12.46 -21.08
CA ILE A 40 22.26 -11.18 -20.83
C ILE A 40 20.73 -11.38 -20.91
N VAL A 41 20.24 -12.08 -21.93
CA VAL A 41 18.82 -12.40 -22.08
C VAL A 41 18.31 -13.26 -20.92
N ALA A 42 19.04 -14.32 -20.57
CA ALA A 42 18.68 -15.17 -19.45
C ALA A 42 18.64 -14.38 -18.11
N GLY A 43 19.62 -13.52 -17.87
CA GLY A 43 19.64 -12.64 -16.72
C GLY A 43 18.44 -11.70 -16.66
N ASN A 44 18.05 -11.11 -17.79
CA ASN A 44 16.88 -10.25 -17.88
C ASN A 44 15.56 -11.01 -17.64
N ILE A 45 15.45 -12.24 -18.16
CA ILE A 45 14.27 -13.09 -17.91
C ILE A 45 14.15 -13.44 -16.42
N VAL A 46 15.26 -13.85 -15.79
CA VAL A 46 15.27 -14.15 -14.35
C VAL A 46 14.90 -12.92 -13.53
N TRP A 47 15.50 -11.78 -13.83
CA TRP A 47 15.20 -10.52 -13.15
C TRP A 47 13.71 -10.14 -13.27
N SER A 48 13.16 -10.20 -14.48
CA SER A 48 11.74 -9.92 -14.75
C SER A 48 10.84 -10.91 -14.02
N GLY A 49 11.18 -12.19 -14.03
CA GLY A 49 10.44 -13.23 -13.30
C GLY A 49 10.42 -12.99 -11.79
N VAL A 50 11.56 -12.68 -11.18
CA VAL A 50 11.65 -12.36 -9.75
C VAL A 50 10.84 -11.11 -9.42
N ARG A 51 10.88 -10.09 -10.28
CA ARG A 51 10.09 -8.88 -10.09
C ARG A 51 8.60 -9.16 -10.11
N ILE A 52 8.10 -9.92 -11.10
CA ILE A 52 6.67 -10.28 -11.20
C ILE A 52 6.24 -11.08 -9.98
N VAL A 53 7.06 -12.04 -9.52
CA VAL A 53 6.75 -12.82 -8.31
C VAL A 53 6.69 -11.90 -7.09
N ARG A 54 7.66 -10.99 -6.92
CA ARG A 54 7.64 -10.03 -5.81
C ARG A 54 6.40 -9.15 -5.83
N GLU A 55 6.04 -8.57 -6.99
CA GLU A 55 4.85 -7.73 -7.14
C GLU A 55 3.56 -8.54 -6.83
N SER A 56 3.48 -9.80 -7.26
CA SER A 56 2.36 -10.69 -6.97
C SER A 56 2.26 -11.03 -5.48
N VAL A 57 3.37 -11.37 -4.85
CA VAL A 57 3.43 -11.70 -3.41
C VAL A 57 3.12 -10.46 -2.57
N SER A 58 3.67 -9.28 -2.92
CA SER A 58 3.37 -8.03 -2.21
C SER A 58 1.91 -7.63 -2.33
N GLY A 59 1.24 -7.96 -3.44
CA GLY A 59 -0.20 -7.74 -3.59
C GLY A 59 -1.07 -8.72 -2.77
N LEU A 60 -0.50 -9.83 -2.32
CA LEU A 60 -1.15 -10.83 -1.46
C LEU A 60 -0.81 -10.66 0.03
N MET A 61 0.29 -9.97 0.34
CA MET A 61 0.67 -9.65 1.72
C MET A 61 0.01 -8.35 2.14
N ASP A 62 -0.61 -8.36 3.31
CA ASP A 62 -1.15 -7.18 3.96
C ASP A 62 -0.01 -6.21 4.32
N THR A 63 0.35 -5.34 3.40
CA THR A 63 1.33 -4.29 3.63
C THR A 63 0.67 -3.04 4.20
N ALA A 64 1.34 -2.36 5.12
CA ALA A 64 0.88 -1.05 5.58
C ALA A 64 0.80 -0.05 4.40
N LEU A 65 -0.01 0.98 4.53
CA LEU A 65 -0.09 2.08 3.56
C LEU A 65 1.26 2.83 3.48
N PRO A 66 1.55 3.51 2.36
CA PRO A 66 2.67 4.43 2.25
C PRO A 66 2.65 5.50 3.34
N VAL A 67 3.82 5.95 3.79
CA VAL A 67 3.97 6.89 4.91
C VAL A 67 3.23 8.21 4.67
N ASP A 68 3.22 8.71 3.45
CA ASP A 68 2.48 9.92 3.04
C ASP A 68 0.96 9.75 3.17
N GLU A 69 0.43 8.58 2.84
CA GLU A 69 -0.99 8.27 3.03
C GLU A 69 -1.33 8.12 4.53
N ILE A 70 -0.45 7.50 5.33
CA ILE A 70 -0.61 7.41 6.78
C ILE A 70 -0.62 8.80 7.41
N ASN A 71 0.28 9.69 7.00
CA ASN A 71 0.33 11.07 7.47
C ASN A 71 -0.98 11.81 7.14
N THR A 72 -1.51 11.61 5.94
CA THR A 72 -2.80 12.19 5.53
C THR A 72 -3.94 11.73 6.45
N ILE A 73 -3.97 10.43 6.80
CA ILE A 73 -4.96 9.88 7.74
C ILE A 73 -4.78 10.50 9.12
N GLN A 74 -3.55 10.60 9.61
CA GLN A 74 -3.26 11.20 10.91
C GLN A 74 -3.68 12.67 10.97
N GLU A 75 -3.50 13.45 9.90
CA GLU A 75 -3.99 14.83 9.81
C GLU A 75 -5.52 14.90 9.89
N VAL A 76 -6.23 13.95 9.25
CA VAL A 76 -7.69 13.86 9.37
C VAL A 76 -8.09 13.54 10.80
N LEU A 77 -7.47 12.51 11.41
CA LEU A 77 -7.77 12.11 12.79
C LEU A 77 -7.51 13.26 13.77
N ASN A 78 -6.38 13.96 13.65
CA ASN A 78 -6.00 15.07 14.53
C ASN A 78 -7.02 16.24 14.52
N ARG A 79 -7.81 16.39 13.45
CA ARG A 79 -8.89 17.41 13.40
C ARG A 79 -10.07 17.03 14.28
N HIS A 80 -10.29 15.75 14.53
CA HIS A 80 -11.38 15.22 15.33
C HIS A 80 -10.95 14.90 16.76
N CYS A 81 -9.69 14.51 16.96
CA CYS A 81 -9.15 14.21 18.28
C CYS A 81 -8.92 15.50 19.07
N GLN A 82 -9.63 15.65 20.17
CA GLN A 82 -9.60 16.76 21.11
C GLN A 82 -9.21 16.21 22.49
N PRO A 83 -8.97 17.03 23.53
CA PRO A 83 -8.63 16.52 24.85
C PRO A 83 -9.57 15.45 25.40
N ASP A 84 -10.85 15.55 25.05
CA ASP A 84 -11.90 14.60 25.49
C ASP A 84 -12.14 13.46 24.49
N ILE A 85 -11.49 13.48 23.32
CA ILE A 85 -11.61 12.47 22.27
C ILE A 85 -10.21 12.04 21.87
N GLN A 86 -9.84 10.79 22.13
CA GLN A 86 -8.54 10.27 21.80
C GLN A 86 -8.66 9.21 20.71
N CYS A 87 -7.62 9.12 19.86
CA CYS A 87 -7.52 8.12 18.82
C CYS A 87 -6.25 7.31 19.02
N HIS A 88 -6.35 5.99 18.96
CA HIS A 88 -5.21 5.08 19.05
C HIS A 88 -5.42 3.83 18.19
N ALA A 89 -4.46 2.91 18.21
CA ALA A 89 -4.48 1.66 17.45
C ALA A 89 -4.79 1.88 15.96
N LEU A 90 -4.19 2.93 15.36
CA LEU A 90 -4.29 3.14 13.92
C LEU A 90 -3.59 2.00 13.20
N ARG A 91 -4.35 1.22 12.46
CA ARG A 91 -3.85 0.15 11.61
C ARG A 91 -4.25 0.40 10.18
N THR A 92 -3.31 0.19 9.29
CA THR A 92 -3.52 0.38 7.87
C THR A 92 -3.11 -0.85 7.09
N ARG A 93 -3.85 -1.15 6.02
CA ARG A 93 -3.58 -2.30 5.16
C ARG A 93 -3.93 -1.96 3.73
N GLN A 94 -3.07 -2.36 2.81
CA GLN A 94 -3.32 -2.27 1.39
C GLN A 94 -3.52 -3.66 0.79
N ALA A 95 -4.61 -3.85 0.06
CA ALA A 95 -4.88 -5.06 -0.72
C ALA A 95 -5.17 -4.67 -2.17
N GLY A 96 -4.16 -4.77 -3.02
CA GLY A 96 -4.23 -4.29 -4.41
C GLY A 96 -4.48 -2.79 -4.49
N SER A 97 -5.62 -2.37 -5.06
CA SER A 97 -6.02 -0.96 -5.16
C SER A 97 -6.90 -0.49 -3.99
N ARG A 98 -7.24 -1.38 -3.06
CA ARG A 98 -8.08 -1.07 -1.90
C ARG A 98 -7.22 -0.76 -0.68
N ARG A 99 -7.63 0.24 0.06
CA ARG A 99 -7.04 0.68 1.32
C ARG A 99 -7.98 0.36 2.45
N PHE A 100 -7.46 -0.16 3.54
CA PHE A 100 -8.20 -0.42 4.75
C PHE A 100 -7.54 0.35 5.89
N VAL A 101 -8.36 1.05 6.64
CA VAL A 101 -7.95 1.84 7.81
C VAL A 101 -8.82 1.41 8.97
N SER A 102 -8.21 1.07 10.09
CA SER A 102 -8.90 0.80 11.33
C SER A 102 -8.32 1.68 12.42
N VAL A 103 -9.17 2.27 13.26
CA VAL A 103 -8.77 3.14 14.36
C VAL A 103 -9.77 3.04 15.50
N HIS A 104 -9.26 3.04 16.71
CA HIS A 104 -10.06 3.13 17.94
C HIS A 104 -10.23 4.59 18.35
N VAL A 105 -11.46 4.95 18.70
CA VAL A 105 -11.85 6.31 19.06
C VAL A 105 -12.44 6.28 20.47
N LEU A 106 -11.71 6.86 21.41
CA LEU A 106 -12.06 6.91 22.81
C LEU A 106 -12.84 8.19 23.11
N VAL A 107 -14.00 8.04 23.70
CA VAL A 107 -14.89 9.14 24.08
C VAL A 107 -15.28 9.04 25.57
N PRO A 108 -15.75 10.15 26.19
CA PRO A 108 -16.33 10.10 27.54
C PRO A 108 -17.44 9.06 27.66
N GLY A 109 -17.42 8.29 28.75
CA GLY A 109 -18.37 7.18 28.98
C GLY A 109 -19.83 7.61 29.16
N ASP A 110 -20.10 8.89 29.35
CA ASP A 110 -21.44 9.49 29.44
C ASP A 110 -22.05 9.84 28.08
N TRP A 111 -21.29 9.66 26.98
CA TRP A 111 -21.85 9.90 25.66
C TRP A 111 -22.88 8.85 25.28
N THR A 112 -23.93 9.30 24.64
CA THR A 112 -24.90 8.38 24.03
C THR A 112 -24.28 7.70 22.79
N VAL A 113 -24.76 6.49 22.50
CA VAL A 113 -24.36 5.75 21.28
C VAL A 113 -24.61 6.59 20.04
N ASP A 114 -25.73 7.32 19.96
CA ASP A 114 -26.06 8.22 18.83
C ASP A 114 -25.01 9.33 18.64
N ARG A 115 -24.51 9.92 19.73
CA ARG A 115 -23.47 10.96 19.66
C ARG A 115 -22.15 10.40 19.18
N GLY A 116 -21.74 9.25 19.73
CA GLY A 116 -20.53 8.57 19.32
C GLY A 116 -20.59 8.15 17.85
N HIS A 117 -21.68 7.52 17.43
CA HIS A 117 -21.88 7.09 16.05
C HIS A 117 -21.77 8.26 15.05
N LYS A 118 -22.39 9.39 15.33
CA LYS A 118 -22.29 10.59 14.47
C LYS A 118 -20.88 11.17 14.38
N LEU A 119 -20.06 11.00 15.41
CA LEU A 119 -18.64 11.35 15.35
C LEU A 119 -17.91 10.40 14.39
N LEU A 120 -18.09 9.09 14.57
CA LEU A 120 -17.43 8.08 13.75
C LEU A 120 -17.77 8.23 12.26
N GLU A 121 -19.05 8.42 11.92
CA GLU A 121 -19.49 8.67 10.54
C GLU A 121 -18.74 9.85 9.90
N ARG A 122 -18.62 10.98 10.62
CA ARG A 122 -17.89 12.15 10.11
C ARG A 122 -16.40 11.86 9.92
N MET A 123 -15.78 11.14 10.84
CA MET A 123 -14.36 10.77 10.73
C MET A 123 -14.15 9.86 9.52
N GLU A 124 -15.00 8.86 9.34
CA GLU A 124 -14.93 7.94 8.20
C GLU A 124 -15.17 8.66 6.86
N ASP A 125 -16.10 9.59 6.81
CA ASP A 125 -16.37 10.39 5.60
C ASP A 125 -15.17 11.28 5.26
N ASP A 126 -14.54 11.90 6.24
CA ASP A 126 -13.35 12.72 6.03
C ASP A 126 -12.15 11.88 5.56
N ILE A 127 -11.98 10.67 6.11
CA ILE A 127 -10.96 9.72 5.63
C ILE A 127 -11.26 9.30 4.17
N ARG A 128 -12.52 8.99 3.84
CA ARG A 128 -12.94 8.64 2.46
C ARG A 128 -12.75 9.81 1.48
N ALA A 129 -12.93 11.04 1.94
CA ALA A 129 -12.69 12.23 1.13
C ALA A 129 -11.21 12.50 0.88
N ALA A 130 -10.34 12.14 1.85
CA ALA A 130 -8.89 12.36 1.77
C ALA A 130 -8.17 11.31 0.91
N LEU A 131 -8.64 10.06 0.90
CA LEU A 131 -7.99 8.96 0.19
C LEU A 131 -8.97 8.19 -0.71
N PRO A 132 -8.62 7.97 -1.99
CA PRO A 132 -9.46 7.20 -2.90
C PRO A 132 -9.43 5.70 -2.56
N ASN A 133 -10.54 5.01 -2.78
CA ASN A 133 -10.70 3.56 -2.58
C ASN A 133 -10.36 3.10 -1.15
N VAL A 134 -10.64 3.91 -0.14
CA VAL A 134 -10.44 3.57 1.27
C VAL A 134 -11.72 3.02 1.89
N THR A 135 -11.55 1.98 2.71
CA THR A 135 -12.57 1.48 3.64
C THR A 135 -12.07 1.81 5.05
N ALA A 136 -12.72 2.77 5.70
CA ALA A 136 -12.45 3.12 7.08
C ALA A 136 -13.38 2.33 8.00
N ILE A 137 -12.84 1.80 9.08
CA ILE A 137 -13.54 1.10 10.15
C ILE A 137 -13.12 1.77 11.45
N THR A 138 -14.09 2.31 12.18
CA THR A 138 -13.86 2.96 13.46
C THR A 138 -14.47 2.13 14.58
N HIS A 139 -13.78 2.05 15.72
CA HIS A 139 -14.25 1.38 16.92
C HIS A 139 -14.42 2.40 18.06
N LEU A 140 -15.64 2.51 18.58
CA LEU A 140 -15.95 3.45 19.67
C LEU A 140 -15.69 2.80 21.02
N GLU A 141 -14.92 3.46 21.85
CA GLU A 141 -14.54 2.97 23.18
C GLU A 141 -14.74 4.05 24.26
N SER A 142 -14.83 3.62 25.51
CA SER A 142 -14.86 4.54 26.65
C SER A 142 -13.44 4.88 27.11
N ILE A 143 -13.11 6.16 27.21
CA ILE A 143 -11.81 6.63 27.70
C ILE A 143 -11.53 6.21 29.16
N HIS A 144 -12.59 5.88 29.92
CA HIS A 144 -12.49 5.49 31.33
C HIS A 144 -12.44 3.97 31.55
N ASP A 145 -12.62 3.18 30.48
CA ASP A 145 -12.53 1.72 30.57
C ASP A 145 -11.06 1.29 30.45
N PRO A 146 -10.51 0.58 31.45
CA PRO A 146 -9.15 0.04 31.37
C PRO A 146 -8.94 -0.86 30.16
N ALA A 147 -9.95 -1.63 29.73
CA ALA A 147 -9.87 -2.54 28.59
C ALA A 147 -9.64 -1.80 27.26
N SER A 148 -10.09 -0.53 27.17
CA SER A 148 -9.85 0.30 25.98
C SER A 148 -8.37 0.66 25.77
N TRP A 149 -7.49 0.36 26.70
CA TRP A 149 -6.06 0.69 26.66
C TRP A 149 -5.16 -0.52 26.45
N ASP A 150 -5.72 -1.74 26.41
CA ASP A 150 -4.95 -2.97 26.23
C ASP A 150 -4.28 -3.05 24.86
N ASP A 151 -4.81 -2.35 23.86
CA ASP A 151 -4.32 -2.32 22.47
C ASP A 151 -3.27 -1.22 22.21
N LYS A 152 -2.85 -0.47 23.21
CA LYS A 152 -1.90 0.65 23.08
C LYS A 152 -0.53 0.23 22.52
N ASP A 153 -0.09 -0.98 22.83
CA ASP A 153 1.21 -1.51 22.40
C ASP A 153 1.21 -2.01 20.94
N LEU A 154 0.06 -1.94 20.26
CA LEU A 154 -0.11 -2.41 18.89
C LEU A 154 0.05 -1.30 17.83
N ASP A 155 0.35 -0.07 18.24
CA ASP A 155 0.54 1.09 17.34
C ASP A 155 1.85 1.03 16.49
N HIS A 156 2.62 -0.06 16.61
CA HIS A 156 3.93 -0.20 15.98
C HIS A 156 4.01 -1.38 15.00
N GLY A 157 2.95 -1.60 14.22
CA GLY A 157 2.93 -2.61 13.16
C GLY A 157 3.09 -2.00 11.78
#